data_e789be50ca34a75ccb2f356b65b2005b
#
_entry.id   e789be50ca34a75ccb2f356b65b2005b
#
_cell.length_a   1.000
_cell.length_b   1.000
_cell.length_c   1.000
_cell.angle_alpha   90.00
_cell.angle_beta   90.00
_cell.angle_gamma   90.00
#
_symmetry.space_group_name_H-M   'P 1'
#
loop_
_entity.id
_entity.type
_entity.pdbx_description
1 polymer ?
#
loop_
_entity_poly.entity_id
_entity_poly.type
_entity_poly.pdbx_seq_one_letter_code
_entity_poly.pdbx_strand_id
1 'polypeptide(L)' 'TPAYAFHKVRSGETLSSIALKYNCSINDIKKWNKKSSDKLSLGDKLKIQSN' A
#
# COMPACT_ATOMS: atom_id res chain seq x y z
N THR A 1 -9.26 -15.86 8.95
CA THR A 1 -8.87 -14.56 9.49
C THR A 1 -8.06 -13.81 8.45
N PRO A 2 -8.51 -12.65 8.01
CA PRO A 2 -7.74 -11.89 7.05
C PRO A 2 -6.45 -11.41 7.70
N ALA A 3 -5.35 -11.60 6.99
CA ALA A 3 -4.06 -11.13 7.44
C ALA A 3 -3.82 -9.74 6.89
N TYR A 4 -3.59 -8.79 7.76
CA TYR A 4 -3.29 -7.43 7.38
C TYR A 4 -1.89 -7.08 7.82
N ALA A 5 -1.22 -6.29 7.00
CA ALA A 5 0.03 -5.69 7.37
C ALA A 5 -0.10 -4.19 7.12
N PHE A 6 0.47 -3.40 7.99
CA PHE A 6 0.52 -1.95 7.78
C PHE A 6 1.93 -1.58 7.36
N HIS A 7 2.02 -0.90 6.24
CA HIS A 7 3.31 -0.44 5.74
C HIS A 7 3.41 1.07 5.91
N LYS A 8 4.43 1.52 6.61
CA LYS A 8 4.68 2.94 6.77
C LYS A 8 5.46 3.45 5.57
N VAL A 9 4.93 4.46 4.90
CA VAL A 9 5.56 5.02 3.71
C VAL A 9 6.83 5.74 4.09
N ARG A 10 7.90 5.42 3.39
CA ARG A 10 9.21 6.05 3.57
C ARG A 10 9.50 6.96 2.40
N SER A 11 10.51 7.80 2.58
CA SER A 11 10.97 8.70 1.54
C SER A 11 11.36 7.91 0.29
N GLY A 12 10.89 8.35 -0.86
CA GLY A 12 11.21 7.73 -2.14
C GLY A 12 10.36 6.53 -2.50
N GLU A 13 9.44 6.11 -1.65
CA GLU A 13 8.56 4.98 -1.96
C GLU A 13 7.37 5.43 -2.78
N THR A 14 6.86 4.51 -3.62
CA THR A 14 5.67 4.74 -4.43
C THR A 14 4.76 3.54 -4.27
N LEU A 15 3.50 3.69 -4.70
CA LEU A 15 2.57 2.56 -4.67
C LEU A 15 3.08 1.40 -5.50
N SER A 16 3.74 1.70 -6.61
CA SER A 16 4.30 0.67 -7.48
C SER A 16 5.36 -0.15 -6.73
N SER A 17 6.27 0.53 -6.03
CA SER A 17 7.30 -0.14 -5.24
C SER A 17 6.69 -1.00 -4.15
N ILE A 18 5.71 -0.44 -3.45
CA ILE A 18 5.05 -1.14 -2.36
C ILE A 18 4.29 -2.35 -2.87
N ALA A 19 3.60 -2.19 -4.00
CA ALA A 19 2.87 -3.29 -4.62
C ALA A 19 3.79 -4.45 -4.98
N LEU A 20 4.95 -4.14 -5.55
CA LEU A 20 5.93 -5.16 -5.88
C LEU A 20 6.46 -5.86 -4.63
N LYS A 21 6.70 -5.09 -3.60
CA LYS A 21 7.22 -5.63 -2.35
C LYS A 21 6.26 -6.64 -1.71
N TYR A 22 4.98 -6.35 -1.79
CA TYR A 22 3.96 -7.21 -1.19
C TYR A 22 3.27 -8.12 -2.19
N ASN A 23 3.76 -8.14 -3.42
CA ASN A 23 3.24 -9.02 -4.47
C ASN A 23 1.75 -8.80 -4.73
N CYS A 24 1.38 -7.54 -4.86
CA CYS A 24 0.00 -7.16 -5.17
C CYS A 24 0.01 -6.06 -6.22
N SER A 25 -1.16 -5.59 -6.60
CA SER A 25 -1.24 -4.53 -7.60
C SER A 25 -1.48 -3.18 -6.94
N ILE A 26 -1.20 -2.12 -7.68
CA ILE A 26 -1.47 -0.76 -7.21
C ILE A 26 -2.95 -0.58 -6.94
N ASN A 27 -3.79 -1.14 -7.81
CA ASN A 27 -5.23 -1.06 -7.64
C ASN A 27 -5.70 -1.71 -6.35
N ASP A 28 -5.08 -2.81 -5.98
CA ASP A 28 -5.40 -3.49 -4.73
C ASP A 28 -5.11 -2.59 -3.53
N ILE A 29 -3.97 -1.94 -3.54
CA ILE A 29 -3.60 -1.05 -2.45
C ILE A 29 -4.57 0.13 -2.35
N LYS A 30 -4.90 0.72 -3.48
CA LYS A 30 -5.87 1.81 -3.51
C LYS A 30 -7.22 1.37 -2.96
N LYS A 31 -7.65 0.19 -3.36
CA LYS A 31 -8.93 -0.35 -2.94
C LYS A 31 -8.96 -0.61 -1.44
N TRP A 32 -7.90 -1.21 -0.92
CA TRP A 32 -7.82 -1.52 0.50
C TRP A 32 -7.80 -0.26 1.37
N ASN A 33 -7.25 0.81 0.85
CA ASN A 33 -7.08 2.06 1.59
C ASN A 33 -8.05 3.15 1.15
N LYS A 34 -8.98 2.82 0.25
CA LYS A 34 -9.96 3.77 -0.27
C LYS A 34 -9.30 5.02 -0.84
N LYS A 35 -8.20 4.83 -1.53
CA LYS A 35 -7.48 5.92 -2.18
C LYS A 35 -7.95 6.08 -3.61
N SER A 36 -8.05 7.32 -4.06
CA SER A 36 -8.41 7.62 -5.44
C SER A 36 -7.20 7.99 -6.29
N SER A 37 -6.04 8.16 -5.68
CA SER A 37 -4.82 8.52 -6.40
C SER A 37 -3.65 7.72 -5.89
N ASP A 38 -2.55 7.70 -6.64
CA ASP A 38 -1.34 7.00 -6.24
C ASP A 38 -0.40 7.85 -5.42
N LYS A 39 -0.82 9.02 -5.02
CA LYS A 39 0.02 9.89 -4.21
C LYS A 39 0.13 9.35 -2.80
N LEU A 40 1.35 9.39 -2.28
CA LEU A 40 1.65 8.97 -0.93
C LEU A 40 2.28 10.11 -0.17
N SER A 41 1.99 10.17 1.12
CA SER A 41 2.63 11.13 2.01
C SER A 41 3.60 10.39 2.92
N LEU A 42 4.72 11.02 3.19
CA LEU A 42 5.71 10.44 4.08
C LEU A 42 5.09 10.16 5.45
N GLY A 43 5.28 8.95 5.92
CA GLY A 43 4.70 8.56 7.21
C GLY A 43 3.30 7.98 7.13
N ASP A 44 2.69 7.94 5.95
CA ASP A 44 1.38 7.32 5.78
C ASP A 44 1.45 5.83 6.09
N LYS A 45 0.36 5.33 6.65
CA LYS A 45 0.22 3.90 6.87
C LYS A 45 -0.70 3.34 5.81
N LEU A 46 -0.23 2.34 5.09
CA LEU A 46 -1.00 1.66 4.07
C LEU A 46 -1.39 0.28 4.57
N LYS A 47 -2.66 -0.02 4.43
CA LYS A 47 -3.16 -1.34 4.79
C LYS A 47 -2.92 -2.28 3.62
N ILE A 48 -2.17 -3.33 3.87
CA ILE A 48 -1.86 -4.33 2.87
C ILE A 48 -2.54 -5.63 3.30
N GLN A 49 -3.41 -6.11 2.45
CA GLN A 49 -4.08 -7.37 2.73
C GLN A 49 -3.29 -8.50 2.11
N SER A 50 -2.93 -9.47 2.92
CA SER A 50 -2.15 -10.60 2.48
C SER A 50 -3.08 -11.79 2.24
N ASN A 51 -2.84 -12.50 1.16
CA ASN A 51 -3.58 -13.73 0.89
C ASN A 51 -2.91 -14.92 1.54
#